data_1925cf1e151617b6cc0fb572ec13200e
#
_entry.id   1925cf1e151617b6cc0fb572ec13200e
#
_cell.length_a   1.000
_cell.length_b   1.000
_cell.length_c   1.000
_cell.angle_alpha   90.00
_cell.angle_beta   90.00
_cell.angle_gamma   90.00
#
_symmetry.space_group_name_H-M   'P 1'
#
loop_
_entity.id
_entity.type
_entity.pdbx_description
1 polymer ?
#
loop_
_entity_poly.entity_id
_entity_poly.type
_entity_poly.pdbx_seq_one_letter_code
_entity_poly.pdbx_strand_id
1 'polypeptide(L)'
;MKTVRMDGLKNIKCFGSSRSFANHMKEIQGVLGVETYVKHHRVIVYYDESIIKEDQVKEAIFSPLSVLLNFNGKVSGTVSFIKSGIDRCFDPNDQFYLGELLRKDKGILALSTQFGEPVQATIYFDATLTDENKIKTAISRETLVIGEGKEQKSIKTGFVVNETEKTAGEIPAYEFLTMFIPITDITFNKYESYTDDKMLVYELPFAEASDPAMLKWIPFLVSHASNDDGIVRIQTSFTDSGTVIKIWFVSGLTTVEKINSILKTQEFTVNYPDKSVKKVKNPFNFAI
;
A
#
# COMPACT_ATOMS: atom_id res chain seq x y z
N MET A 1 6.07 26.77 -10.86
CA MET A 1 6.24 26.46 -9.42
C MET A 1 5.24 27.27 -8.62
N LYS A 2 4.50 26.62 -7.76
CA LYS A 2 3.52 27.19 -6.82
C LYS A 2 3.90 26.79 -5.39
N THR A 3 3.25 27.40 -4.40
CA THR A 3 3.48 27.08 -2.99
C THR A 3 2.18 26.90 -2.24
N VAL A 4 2.15 25.89 -1.35
CA VAL A 4 1.13 25.77 -0.31
C VAL A 4 1.80 26.03 1.03
N ARG A 5 1.23 26.96 1.80
CA ARG A 5 1.63 27.25 3.17
C ARG A 5 0.55 26.76 4.11
N MET A 6 0.94 26.00 5.14
CA MET A 6 0.05 25.58 6.21
C MET A 6 0.65 25.91 7.56
N ASP A 7 -0.15 26.54 8.41
CA ASP A 7 0.17 26.87 9.79
C ASP A 7 -0.62 25.95 10.75
N GLY A 8 -0.16 25.82 11.98
CA GLY A 8 -0.87 25.06 13.01
C GLY A 8 -0.70 23.54 12.94
N LEU A 9 0.25 23.05 12.16
CA LEU A 9 0.58 21.61 12.11
C LEU A 9 1.34 21.19 13.37
N LYS A 10 0.61 20.87 14.43
CA LYS A 10 1.18 20.56 15.75
C LYS A 10 2.06 19.30 15.76
N ASN A 11 1.96 18.46 14.76
CA ASN A 11 2.85 17.33 14.50
C ASN A 11 4.28 17.74 14.05
N ILE A 12 4.49 18.99 13.61
CA ILE A 12 5.81 19.54 13.32
C ILE A 12 6.40 20.12 14.61
N LYS A 13 6.96 19.26 15.48
CA LYS A 13 7.40 19.63 16.83
C LYS A 13 8.90 19.72 17.03
N CYS A 14 9.66 18.97 16.24
CA CYS A 14 11.11 18.86 16.36
C CYS A 14 11.77 18.60 15.00
N PHE A 15 13.09 18.59 14.98
CA PHE A 15 13.84 18.31 13.77
C PHE A 15 13.50 16.91 13.18
N GLY A 16 13.28 15.91 14.02
CA GLY A 16 12.92 14.55 13.59
C GLY A 16 11.58 14.51 12.86
N SER A 17 10.52 15.07 13.45
CA SER A 17 9.20 15.14 12.83
C SER A 17 9.20 15.97 11.54
N SER A 18 9.93 17.09 11.53
CA SER A 18 10.11 17.92 10.34
C SER A 18 10.79 17.18 9.20
N ARG A 19 11.85 16.41 9.50
CA ARG A 19 12.58 15.62 8.50
C ARG A 19 11.72 14.50 7.93
N SER A 20 11.00 13.78 8.79
CA SER A 20 10.10 12.69 8.35
C SER A 20 8.99 13.22 7.44
N PHE A 21 8.36 14.34 7.82
CA PHE A 21 7.36 15.01 7.01
C PHE A 21 7.93 15.43 5.63
N ALA A 22 9.09 16.11 5.64
CA ALA A 22 9.72 16.58 4.40
C ALA A 22 10.10 15.41 3.47
N ASN A 23 10.57 14.29 4.02
CA ASN A 23 10.87 13.10 3.23
C ASN A 23 9.61 12.51 2.60
N HIS A 24 8.53 12.35 3.37
CA HIS A 24 7.25 11.87 2.86
C HIS A 24 6.73 12.74 1.71
N MET A 25 6.70 14.05 1.90
CA MET A 25 6.22 14.96 0.86
C MET A 25 7.06 14.95 -0.42
N LYS A 26 8.37 14.73 -0.31
CA LYS A 26 9.29 14.64 -1.47
C LYS A 26 9.09 13.38 -2.33
N GLU A 27 8.47 12.34 -1.80
CA GLU A 27 8.12 11.13 -2.54
C GLU A 27 6.92 11.34 -3.46
N ILE A 28 6.17 12.44 -3.27
CA ILE A 28 4.97 12.77 -4.05
C ILE A 28 5.39 13.40 -5.37
N GLN A 29 4.96 12.81 -6.47
CA GLN A 29 5.25 13.31 -7.81
C GLN A 29 4.69 14.73 -7.97
N GLY A 30 5.55 15.66 -8.41
CA GLY A 30 5.22 17.08 -8.58
C GLY A 30 5.57 17.94 -7.37
N VAL A 31 5.94 17.38 -6.21
CA VAL A 31 6.52 18.14 -5.10
C VAL A 31 8.00 18.43 -5.39
N LEU A 32 8.37 19.70 -5.38
CA LEU A 32 9.71 20.20 -5.72
C LEU A 32 10.57 20.48 -4.48
N GLY A 33 9.93 20.81 -3.36
CA GLY A 33 10.64 21.12 -2.13
C GLY A 33 9.70 21.33 -0.95
N VAL A 34 10.27 21.22 0.26
CA VAL A 34 9.53 21.39 1.52
C VAL A 34 10.38 22.17 2.51
N GLU A 35 9.80 23.18 3.10
CA GLU A 35 10.35 23.91 4.24
C GLU A 35 9.51 23.67 5.48
N THR A 36 10.15 23.48 6.62
CA THR A 36 9.47 23.27 7.90
C THR A 36 9.97 24.25 8.96
N TYR A 37 9.03 24.83 9.71
CA TYR A 37 9.30 25.81 10.74
C TYR A 37 8.71 25.33 12.08
N VAL A 38 9.52 24.61 12.83
CA VAL A 38 9.11 23.92 14.09
C VAL A 38 8.47 24.89 15.09
N LYS A 39 9.09 26.06 15.32
CA LYS A 39 8.58 27.07 16.27
C LYS A 39 7.20 27.61 15.94
N HIS A 40 6.81 27.52 14.68
CA HIS A 40 5.55 28.08 14.17
C HIS A 40 4.57 26.98 13.75
N HIS A 41 4.93 25.70 13.94
CA HIS A 41 4.13 24.57 13.46
C HIS A 41 3.69 24.75 12.01
N ARG A 42 4.63 25.20 11.14
CA ARG A 42 4.38 25.60 9.76
C ARG A 42 5.16 24.74 8.79
N VAL A 43 4.54 24.49 7.65
CA VAL A 43 5.20 23.96 6.47
C VAL A 43 4.92 24.81 5.26
N ILE A 44 5.86 24.85 4.32
CA ILE A 44 5.71 25.41 2.98
C ILE A 44 6.12 24.31 2.00
N VAL A 45 5.20 23.94 1.13
CA VAL A 45 5.43 22.94 0.09
C VAL A 45 5.48 23.62 -1.25
N TYR A 46 6.56 23.43 -1.99
CA TYR A 46 6.77 23.89 -3.35
C TYR A 46 6.39 22.79 -4.32
N TYR A 47 5.58 23.09 -5.33
CA TYR A 47 5.10 22.09 -6.27
C TYR A 47 4.98 22.61 -7.70
N ASP A 48 4.94 21.66 -8.65
CA ASP A 48 4.68 21.93 -10.06
C ASP A 48 3.19 21.77 -10.36
N GLU A 49 2.50 22.89 -10.63
CA GLU A 49 1.06 22.91 -10.89
C GLU A 49 0.65 22.15 -12.18
N SER A 50 1.60 21.89 -13.07
CA SER A 50 1.34 21.07 -14.26
C SER A 50 1.26 19.57 -13.95
N ILE A 51 1.82 19.15 -12.81
CA ILE A 51 1.88 17.74 -12.38
C ILE A 51 0.89 17.44 -11.24
N ILE A 52 0.80 18.33 -10.25
CA ILE A 52 -0.06 18.17 -9.07
C ILE A 52 -0.79 19.47 -8.74
N LYS A 53 -2.07 19.41 -8.37
CA LYS A 53 -2.87 20.58 -8.02
C LYS A 53 -2.77 20.91 -6.53
N GLU A 54 -3.07 22.15 -6.16
CA GLU A 54 -2.98 22.63 -4.77
C GLU A 54 -3.78 21.79 -3.80
N ASP A 55 -5.02 21.39 -4.17
CA ASP A 55 -5.87 20.57 -3.31
C ASP A 55 -5.28 19.17 -3.09
N GLN A 56 -4.66 18.59 -4.11
CA GLN A 56 -3.95 17.31 -3.99
C GLN A 56 -2.71 17.44 -3.08
N VAL A 57 -1.98 18.57 -3.13
CA VAL A 57 -0.88 18.83 -2.20
C VAL A 57 -1.39 18.96 -0.77
N LYS A 58 -2.50 19.66 -0.55
CA LYS A 58 -3.14 19.77 0.77
C LYS A 58 -3.62 18.41 1.29
N GLU A 59 -4.27 17.63 0.43
CA GLU A 59 -4.68 16.26 0.74
C GLU A 59 -3.48 15.40 1.12
N ALA A 60 -2.38 15.48 0.37
CA ALA A 60 -1.16 14.73 0.66
C ALA A 60 -0.52 15.08 2.00
N ILE A 61 -0.61 16.35 2.45
CA ILE A 61 -0.14 16.76 3.78
C ILE A 61 -0.90 16.02 4.90
N PHE A 62 -2.17 15.68 4.66
CA PHE A 62 -3.05 14.98 5.60
C PHE A 62 -3.37 13.55 5.20
N SER A 63 -2.74 13.04 4.15
CA SER A 63 -2.99 11.66 3.68
C SER A 63 -2.76 10.64 4.78
N PRO A 64 -3.60 9.61 4.85
CA PRO A 64 -3.38 8.49 5.73
C PRO A 64 -2.03 7.83 5.43
N LEU A 65 -1.25 7.55 6.47
CA LEU A 65 -0.13 6.63 6.37
C LEU A 65 -0.68 5.22 6.53
N SER A 66 -0.62 4.42 5.47
CA SER A 66 -1.14 3.06 5.46
C SER A 66 0.01 2.06 5.41
N VAL A 67 0.01 1.10 6.34
CA VAL A 67 1.05 0.08 6.43
C VAL A 67 0.45 -1.28 6.77
N LEU A 68 0.85 -2.30 6.01
CA LEU A 68 0.60 -3.69 6.37
C LEU A 68 1.50 -4.09 7.54
N LEU A 69 0.93 -4.76 8.55
CA LEU A 69 1.65 -5.21 9.74
C LEU A 69 1.91 -6.72 9.69
N ASN A 70 0.89 -7.52 9.89
CA ASN A 70 1.02 -8.99 9.90
C ASN A 70 0.16 -9.66 8.81
N PHE A 71 -0.28 -8.90 7.82
CA PHE A 71 -1.02 -9.46 6.70
C PHE A 71 -0.13 -10.40 5.88
N ASN A 72 -0.61 -11.62 5.67
CA ASN A 72 0.13 -12.72 5.00
C ASN A 72 -0.45 -13.09 3.62
N GLY A 73 -1.22 -12.19 3.02
CA GLY A 73 -1.84 -12.42 1.72
C GLY A 73 -3.18 -13.18 1.78
N LYS A 74 -3.63 -13.57 2.95
CA LYS A 74 -4.88 -14.35 3.11
C LYS A 74 -5.88 -13.60 3.95
N VAL A 75 -6.99 -13.25 3.35
CA VAL A 75 -8.18 -12.72 4.01
C VAL A 75 -9.40 -13.11 3.19
N SER A 76 -10.49 -13.48 3.84
CA SER A 76 -11.75 -13.85 3.20
C SER A 76 -12.92 -13.35 4.05
N GLY A 77 -14.05 -13.09 3.41
CA GLY A 77 -15.22 -12.56 4.10
C GLY A 77 -15.04 -11.10 4.49
N THR A 78 -14.95 -10.81 5.79
CA THR A 78 -14.82 -9.46 6.33
C THR A 78 -13.55 -9.27 7.13
N VAL A 79 -13.09 -8.02 7.21
CA VAL A 79 -12.00 -7.56 8.07
C VAL A 79 -12.59 -6.59 9.07
N SER A 80 -12.34 -6.84 10.35
CA SER A 80 -12.78 -5.94 11.42
C SER A 80 -11.84 -4.73 11.52
N PHE A 81 -12.38 -3.59 11.92
CA PHE A 81 -11.59 -2.39 12.19
C PHE A 81 -12.06 -1.64 13.43
N ILE A 82 -11.11 -0.91 14.01
CA ILE A 82 -11.34 0.14 15.00
C ILE A 82 -10.73 1.42 14.48
N LYS A 83 -11.51 2.50 14.46
CA LYS A 83 -11.04 3.86 14.18
C LYS A 83 -11.17 4.69 15.45
N SER A 84 -10.09 5.34 15.84
CA SER A 84 -10.06 6.17 17.05
C SER A 84 -8.96 7.22 16.97
N GLY A 85 -9.13 8.30 17.71
CA GLY A 85 -8.03 9.19 18.05
C GLY A 85 -7.02 8.49 18.97
N ILE A 86 -5.73 8.73 18.74
CA ILE A 86 -4.65 8.20 19.59
C ILE A 86 -3.94 9.36 20.27
N ASP A 87 -4.24 9.56 21.54
CA ASP A 87 -3.59 10.59 22.33
C ASP A 87 -2.10 10.28 22.53
N ARG A 88 -1.28 11.33 22.57
CA ARG A 88 0.17 11.28 22.68
C ARG A 88 0.88 10.70 21.43
N CYS A 89 0.16 10.47 20.36
CA CYS A 89 0.71 10.17 19.06
C CYS A 89 0.68 11.45 18.21
N PHE A 90 1.84 12.04 17.92
CA PHE A 90 1.89 13.40 17.41
C PHE A 90 2.67 13.57 16.11
N ASP A 91 3.62 12.68 15.85
CA ASP A 91 4.51 12.82 14.72
C ASP A 91 4.74 11.47 13.99
N PRO A 92 5.38 11.46 12.82
CA PRO A 92 5.63 10.23 12.09
C PRO A 92 6.42 9.16 12.85
N ASN A 93 7.30 9.54 13.80
CA ASN A 93 8.00 8.57 14.63
C ASN A 93 7.05 7.90 15.61
N ASP A 94 6.13 8.68 16.21
CA ASP A 94 5.10 8.13 17.10
C ASP A 94 4.19 7.15 16.34
N GLN A 95 3.82 7.49 15.09
CA GLN A 95 3.03 6.59 14.24
C GLN A 95 3.80 5.31 13.88
N PHE A 96 5.09 5.41 13.59
CA PHE A 96 5.96 4.26 13.41
C PHE A 96 6.00 3.39 14.68
N TYR A 97 6.19 3.99 15.86
CA TYR A 97 6.21 3.27 17.13
C TYR A 97 4.86 2.62 17.46
N LEU A 98 3.76 3.29 17.14
CA LEU A 98 2.43 2.71 17.24
C LEU A 98 2.30 1.46 16.34
N GLY A 99 2.75 1.54 15.10
CA GLY A 99 2.80 0.41 14.18
C GLY A 99 3.62 -0.76 14.73
N GLU A 100 4.79 -0.48 15.30
CA GLU A 100 5.66 -1.52 15.88
C GLU A 100 5.09 -2.15 17.18
N LEU A 101 4.33 -1.41 17.97
CA LEU A 101 3.57 -1.97 19.09
C LEU A 101 2.49 -2.94 18.61
N LEU A 102 1.73 -2.52 17.60
CA LEU A 102 0.63 -3.30 17.02
C LEU A 102 1.13 -4.53 16.28
N ARG A 103 2.30 -4.46 15.63
CA ARG A 103 2.92 -5.60 14.92
C ARG A 103 3.19 -6.81 15.81
N LYS A 104 3.26 -6.63 17.13
CA LYS A 104 3.46 -7.73 18.10
C LYS A 104 2.23 -8.61 18.29
N ASP A 105 1.06 -8.17 17.87
CA ASP A 105 -0.17 -8.95 17.84
C ASP A 105 -0.43 -9.44 16.42
N LYS A 106 -0.31 -10.77 16.21
CA LYS A 106 -0.45 -11.39 14.89
C LYS A 106 -1.84 -11.24 14.27
N GLY A 107 -2.85 -10.97 15.07
CA GLY A 107 -4.21 -10.72 14.60
C GLY A 107 -4.38 -9.33 13.97
N ILE A 108 -3.45 -8.40 14.17
CA ILE A 108 -3.53 -7.06 13.60
C ILE A 108 -2.91 -7.08 12.18
N LEU A 109 -3.74 -6.81 11.18
CA LEU A 109 -3.37 -6.94 9.75
C LEU A 109 -2.70 -5.68 9.21
N ALA A 110 -3.26 -4.51 9.53
CA ALA A 110 -2.79 -3.23 9.01
C ALA A 110 -3.12 -2.07 9.94
N LEU A 111 -2.42 -0.96 9.73
CA LEU A 111 -2.64 0.32 10.38
C LEU A 111 -2.73 1.42 9.33
N SER A 112 -3.74 2.27 9.42
CA SER A 112 -3.82 3.53 8.68
C SER A 112 -3.88 4.67 9.68
N THR A 113 -3.06 5.70 9.51
CA THR A 113 -3.04 6.87 10.39
C THR A 113 -3.17 8.14 9.58
N GLN A 114 -3.94 9.08 10.08
CA GLN A 114 -4.10 10.40 9.52
C GLN A 114 -3.62 11.44 10.53
N PHE A 115 -2.85 12.44 10.06
CA PHE A 115 -2.45 13.53 10.92
C PHE A 115 -3.65 14.30 11.44
N GLY A 116 -3.57 14.66 12.70
CA GLY A 116 -4.63 15.38 13.39
C GLY A 116 -4.26 15.60 14.86
N GLU A 117 -5.18 16.14 15.64
CA GLU A 117 -5.02 16.28 17.07
C GLU A 117 -6.33 15.90 17.76
N PRO A 118 -6.39 14.66 18.26
CA PRO A 118 -5.37 13.59 18.22
C PRO A 118 -5.17 13.01 16.81
N VAL A 119 -4.05 12.30 16.58
CA VAL A 119 -3.87 11.50 15.36
C VAL A 119 -4.99 10.48 15.26
N GLN A 120 -5.68 10.44 14.13
CA GLN A 120 -6.69 9.43 13.87
C GLN A 120 -6.02 8.14 13.37
N ALA A 121 -6.30 7.02 14.00
CA ALA A 121 -5.80 5.70 13.59
C ALA A 121 -6.97 4.78 13.27
N THR A 122 -6.85 4.06 12.15
CA THR A 122 -7.72 2.93 11.80
C THR A 122 -6.88 1.66 11.84
N ILE A 123 -7.25 0.74 12.70
CA ILE A 123 -6.55 -0.52 12.94
C ILE A 123 -7.41 -1.63 12.38
N TYR A 124 -6.89 -2.38 11.43
CA TYR A 124 -7.57 -3.50 10.77
C TYR A 124 -7.06 -4.81 11.34
N PHE A 125 -7.98 -5.72 11.68
CA PHE A 125 -7.62 -6.95 12.37
C PHE A 125 -8.54 -8.13 12.01
N ASP A 126 -8.02 -9.32 12.23
CA ASP A 126 -8.76 -10.58 12.16
C ASP A 126 -9.40 -10.86 13.54
N ALA A 127 -10.72 -10.75 13.61
CA ALA A 127 -11.47 -10.95 14.86
C ALA A 127 -11.41 -12.40 15.40
N THR A 128 -10.94 -13.35 14.59
CA THR A 128 -10.71 -14.74 15.07
C THR A 128 -9.41 -14.88 15.86
N LEU A 129 -8.46 -13.95 15.70
CA LEU A 129 -7.12 -13.99 16.31
C LEU A 129 -6.95 -12.96 17.43
N THR A 130 -7.57 -11.79 17.30
CA THR A 130 -7.45 -10.70 18.28
C THR A 130 -8.78 -9.99 18.49
N ASP A 131 -8.83 -9.11 19.47
CA ASP A 131 -10.01 -8.33 19.83
C ASP A 131 -9.64 -6.89 20.24
N GLU A 132 -10.64 -6.04 20.38
CA GLU A 132 -10.48 -4.65 20.74
C GLU A 132 -9.71 -4.46 22.06
N ASN A 133 -9.92 -5.29 23.07
CA ASN A 133 -9.27 -5.15 24.37
C ASN A 133 -7.76 -5.46 24.27
N LYS A 134 -7.40 -6.48 23.48
CA LYS A 134 -5.99 -6.79 23.19
C LYS A 134 -5.32 -5.68 22.41
N ILE A 135 -6.02 -5.10 21.42
CA ILE A 135 -5.52 -3.96 20.65
C ILE A 135 -5.27 -2.76 21.54
N LYS A 136 -6.22 -2.38 22.41
CA LYS A 136 -6.03 -1.31 23.40
C LYS A 136 -4.85 -1.57 24.33
N THR A 137 -4.72 -2.81 24.81
CA THR A 137 -3.60 -3.21 25.66
C THR A 137 -2.27 -3.08 24.91
N ALA A 138 -2.24 -3.44 23.63
CA ALA A 138 -1.05 -3.29 22.78
C ALA A 138 -0.65 -1.82 22.61
N ILE A 139 -1.61 -0.94 22.36
CA ILE A 139 -1.41 0.51 22.19
C ILE A 139 -0.89 1.14 23.49
N SER A 140 -1.46 0.76 24.65
CA SER A 140 -1.17 1.36 25.94
C SER A 140 0.14 0.87 26.58
N ARG A 141 0.93 0.05 25.91
CA ARG A 141 2.24 -0.35 26.43
C ARG A 141 3.14 0.86 26.60
N GLU A 142 3.73 0.99 27.80
CA GLU A 142 4.58 2.13 28.15
C GLU A 142 5.95 2.08 27.48
N THR A 143 6.35 0.90 27.00
CA THR A 143 7.69 0.69 26.45
C THR A 143 7.64 -0.19 25.21
N LEU A 144 8.28 0.28 24.15
CA LEU A 144 8.54 -0.43 22.93
C LEU A 144 10.04 -0.74 22.83
N VAL A 145 10.37 -1.99 22.58
CA VAL A 145 11.75 -2.39 22.28
C VAL A 145 11.87 -2.63 20.77
N ILE A 146 12.77 -1.90 20.12
CA ILE A 146 13.07 -1.99 18.68
C ILE A 146 14.55 -2.36 18.45
N GLY A 147 14.83 -2.97 17.30
CA GLY A 147 16.18 -3.46 16.94
C GLY A 147 16.49 -4.82 17.56
N GLU A 148 17.64 -5.36 17.21
CA GLU A 148 18.10 -6.70 17.63
C GLU A 148 19.48 -6.63 18.29
N GLY A 149 19.74 -7.55 19.21
CA GLY A 149 21.03 -7.72 19.85
C GLY A 149 21.55 -6.44 20.51
N LYS A 150 22.76 -6.01 20.15
CA LYS A 150 23.42 -4.82 20.72
C LYS A 150 22.82 -3.48 20.23
N GLU A 151 22.03 -3.50 19.18
CA GLU A 151 21.36 -2.31 18.63
C GLU A 151 19.96 -2.13 19.20
N GLN A 152 19.57 -2.95 20.14
CA GLN A 152 18.27 -2.88 20.78
C GLN A 152 18.11 -1.58 21.56
N LYS A 153 17.00 -0.87 21.30
CA LYS A 153 16.65 0.40 21.96
C LYS A 153 15.27 0.27 22.60
N SER A 154 15.18 0.78 23.81
CA SER A 154 13.92 0.90 24.53
C SER A 154 13.37 2.31 24.32
N ILE A 155 12.17 2.41 23.78
CA ILE A 155 11.46 3.66 23.49
C ILE A 155 10.29 3.77 24.47
N LYS A 156 10.22 4.89 25.16
CA LYS A 156 9.05 5.19 26.00
C LYS A 156 7.90 5.62 25.06
N THR A 157 6.78 4.93 25.17
CA THR A 157 5.54 5.19 24.44
C THR A 157 4.47 5.69 25.43
N GLY A 158 3.32 5.13 25.50
CA GLY A 158 2.25 5.52 26.42
C GLY A 158 1.13 6.20 25.67
N PHE A 159 0.86 5.68 24.48
CA PHE A 159 -0.31 6.08 23.68
C PHE A 159 -1.61 5.70 24.40
N VAL A 160 -2.66 6.47 24.17
CA VAL A 160 -3.96 6.23 24.77
C VAL A 160 -5.03 6.30 23.67
N VAL A 161 -5.90 5.31 23.65
CA VAL A 161 -7.05 5.30 22.73
C VAL A 161 -8.09 6.30 23.23
N ASN A 162 -8.51 7.21 22.37
CA ASN A 162 -9.60 8.13 22.66
C ASN A 162 -10.94 7.44 22.47
N GLU A 163 -11.61 7.10 23.57
CA GLU A 163 -12.88 6.35 23.54
C GLU A 163 -14.07 7.19 23.07
N THR A 164 -13.99 8.52 23.10
CA THR A 164 -15.14 9.40 22.79
C THR A 164 -15.44 9.49 21.31
N GLU A 165 -14.42 9.28 20.46
CA GLU A 165 -14.54 9.34 19.00
C GLU A 165 -14.34 7.98 18.33
N LYS A 166 -14.45 6.92 19.12
CA LYS A 166 -14.22 5.57 18.63
C LYS A 166 -15.38 5.07 17.78
N THR A 167 -15.04 4.52 16.63
CA THR A 167 -15.95 3.72 15.79
C THR A 167 -15.34 2.36 15.53
N ALA A 168 -16.17 1.32 15.45
CA ALA A 168 -15.75 -0.03 15.10
C ALA A 168 -16.74 -0.60 14.08
N GLY A 169 -16.27 -1.53 13.27
CA GLY A 169 -17.10 -2.16 12.23
C GLY A 169 -16.33 -3.21 11.47
N GLU A 170 -16.90 -3.61 10.37
CA GLU A 170 -16.32 -4.56 9.44
C GLU A 170 -16.39 -4.01 8.01
N ILE A 171 -15.40 -4.38 7.19
CA ILE A 171 -15.40 -4.11 5.76
C ILE A 171 -15.19 -5.42 5.00
N PRO A 172 -15.69 -5.55 3.76
CA PRO A 172 -15.39 -6.68 2.91
C PRO A 172 -13.88 -6.83 2.68
N ALA A 173 -13.42 -8.07 2.59
CA ALA A 173 -12.00 -8.37 2.38
C ALA A 173 -11.43 -7.69 1.12
N TYR A 174 -12.22 -7.61 0.04
CA TYR A 174 -11.76 -6.97 -1.20
C TYR A 174 -11.55 -5.45 -1.03
N GLU A 175 -12.35 -4.76 -0.19
CA GLU A 175 -12.13 -3.35 0.13
C GLU A 175 -10.82 -3.15 0.90
N PHE A 176 -10.57 -3.99 1.92
CA PHE A 176 -9.30 -3.99 2.64
C PHE A 176 -8.12 -4.20 1.69
N LEU A 177 -8.19 -5.19 0.80
CA LEU A 177 -7.12 -5.46 -0.17
C LEU A 177 -6.89 -4.26 -1.08
N THR A 178 -7.95 -3.62 -1.58
CA THR A 178 -7.85 -2.45 -2.46
C THR A 178 -7.16 -1.26 -1.78
N MET A 179 -7.31 -1.11 -0.46
CA MET A 179 -6.64 -0.03 0.29
C MET A 179 -5.14 -0.25 0.49
N PHE A 180 -4.70 -1.51 0.60
CA PHE A 180 -3.34 -1.82 1.05
C PHE A 180 -2.48 -2.53 0.02
N ILE A 181 -3.07 -3.13 -1.00
CA ILE A 181 -2.34 -3.89 -2.02
C ILE A 181 -2.41 -3.15 -3.36
N PRO A 182 -1.26 -2.82 -3.97
CA PRO A 182 -1.24 -2.14 -5.25
C PRO A 182 -1.85 -3.01 -6.35
N ILE A 183 -2.73 -2.42 -7.15
CA ILE A 183 -3.28 -3.05 -8.34
C ILE A 183 -2.27 -2.88 -9.48
N THR A 184 -2.01 -3.97 -10.21
CA THR A 184 -1.29 -3.90 -11.48
C THR A 184 -2.30 -3.61 -12.58
N ASP A 185 -2.04 -2.61 -13.41
CA ASP A 185 -2.81 -2.31 -14.62
C ASP A 185 -1.86 -1.79 -15.70
N ILE A 186 -1.47 -2.66 -16.60
CA ILE A 186 -0.46 -2.37 -17.62
C ILE A 186 -1.05 -2.64 -19.00
N THR A 187 -1.12 -1.58 -19.80
CA THR A 187 -1.45 -1.66 -21.24
C THR A 187 -0.15 -1.58 -22.05
N PHE A 188 0.03 -2.51 -22.97
CA PHE A 188 1.21 -2.55 -23.85
C PHE A 188 1.01 -1.65 -25.06
N ASN A 189 2.09 -1.06 -25.59
CA ASN A 189 2.04 -0.11 -26.71
C ASN A 189 1.34 -0.63 -27.99
N LYS A 190 1.29 -1.94 -28.15
CA LYS A 190 0.58 -2.59 -29.28
C LYS A 190 -0.96 -2.49 -29.17
N TYR A 191 -1.51 -2.07 -28.01
CA TYR A 191 -2.96 -1.90 -27.84
C TYR A 191 -3.57 -0.92 -28.86
N GLU A 192 -2.91 0.19 -29.15
CA GLU A 192 -3.38 1.20 -30.10
C GLU A 192 -3.48 0.68 -31.54
N SER A 193 -2.87 -0.46 -31.81
CA SER A 193 -2.87 -1.09 -33.17
C SER A 193 -4.07 -1.99 -33.42
N TYR A 194 -4.96 -2.19 -32.44
CA TYR A 194 -6.05 -3.15 -32.52
C TYR A 194 -7.42 -2.50 -32.32
N THR A 195 -8.43 -3.07 -32.99
CA THR A 195 -9.82 -2.66 -32.86
C THR A 195 -10.50 -3.46 -31.74
N ASP A 196 -11.42 -2.83 -31.01
CA ASP A 196 -12.09 -3.42 -29.83
C ASP A 196 -12.90 -4.69 -30.16
N ASP A 197 -13.41 -4.82 -31.39
CA ASP A 197 -14.18 -5.96 -31.87
C ASP A 197 -13.41 -7.29 -31.91
N LYS A 198 -12.07 -7.23 -31.91
CA LYS A 198 -11.19 -8.41 -31.88
C LYS A 198 -10.60 -8.69 -30.51
N MET A 199 -10.87 -7.83 -29.54
CA MET A 199 -10.32 -7.95 -28.21
C MET A 199 -11.21 -8.81 -27.32
N LEU A 200 -10.62 -9.80 -26.71
CA LEU A 200 -11.24 -10.68 -25.72
C LEU A 200 -10.59 -10.49 -24.36
N VAL A 201 -11.31 -10.85 -23.31
CA VAL A 201 -10.81 -10.82 -21.93
C VAL A 201 -10.80 -12.23 -21.39
N TYR A 202 -9.66 -12.66 -20.88
CA TYR A 202 -9.51 -13.88 -20.12
C TYR A 202 -9.29 -13.52 -18.64
N GLU A 203 -10.20 -13.98 -17.78
CA GLU A 203 -10.14 -13.76 -16.35
C GLU A 203 -9.95 -15.08 -15.63
N LEU A 204 -9.04 -15.11 -14.65
CA LEU A 204 -8.77 -16.30 -13.84
C LEU A 204 -8.39 -15.92 -12.40
N PRO A 205 -8.61 -16.83 -11.43
CA PRO A 205 -8.18 -16.64 -10.05
C PRO A 205 -6.65 -16.45 -9.97
N PHE A 206 -6.20 -15.50 -9.15
CA PHE A 206 -4.79 -15.21 -8.93
C PHE A 206 -4.54 -14.82 -7.47
N ALA A 207 -4.66 -15.79 -6.58
CA ALA A 207 -4.57 -15.58 -5.14
C ALA A 207 -3.24 -14.92 -4.70
N GLU A 208 -2.15 -15.21 -5.40
CA GLU A 208 -0.82 -14.66 -5.09
C GLU A 208 -0.72 -13.15 -5.31
N ALA A 209 -1.63 -12.54 -6.07
CA ALA A 209 -1.65 -11.08 -6.24
C ALA A 209 -2.07 -10.31 -4.98
N SER A 210 -2.61 -10.97 -3.95
CA SER A 210 -2.86 -10.39 -2.63
C SER A 210 -1.73 -10.66 -1.62
N ASP A 211 -0.75 -11.52 -1.94
CA ASP A 211 0.36 -11.82 -1.05
C ASP A 211 1.49 -10.77 -1.19
N PRO A 212 1.78 -9.97 -0.15
CA PRO A 212 2.83 -8.96 -0.21
C PRO A 212 4.21 -9.51 -0.58
N ALA A 213 4.50 -10.77 -0.22
CA ALA A 213 5.77 -11.42 -0.57
C ALA A 213 5.87 -11.75 -2.06
N MET A 214 4.72 -11.88 -2.73
CA MET A 214 4.63 -12.26 -4.14
C MET A 214 4.56 -11.04 -5.08
N LEU A 215 4.13 -9.87 -4.59
CA LEU A 215 3.94 -8.66 -5.41
C LEU A 215 5.17 -8.29 -6.24
N LYS A 216 6.38 -8.45 -5.68
CA LYS A 216 7.65 -8.18 -6.38
C LYS A 216 7.87 -9.01 -7.64
N TRP A 217 7.13 -10.11 -7.81
CA TRP A 217 7.26 -11.01 -8.96
C TRP A 217 6.28 -10.70 -10.09
N ILE A 218 5.21 -9.93 -9.81
CA ILE A 218 4.20 -9.55 -10.81
C ILE A 218 4.82 -8.80 -12.01
N PRO A 219 5.76 -7.85 -11.84
CA PRO A 219 6.42 -7.20 -12.98
C PRO A 219 7.15 -8.17 -13.91
N PHE A 220 7.70 -9.27 -13.40
CA PHE A 220 8.35 -10.29 -14.21
C PHE A 220 7.34 -11.11 -15.03
N LEU A 221 6.17 -11.45 -14.43
CA LEU A 221 5.05 -12.07 -15.15
C LEU A 221 4.57 -11.15 -16.27
N VAL A 222 4.34 -9.86 -15.97
CA VAL A 222 3.90 -8.86 -16.96
C VAL A 222 4.91 -8.74 -18.10
N SER A 223 6.20 -8.61 -17.79
CA SER A 223 7.26 -8.55 -18.79
C SER A 223 7.33 -9.81 -19.65
N HIS A 224 7.17 -10.99 -19.06
CA HIS A 224 7.15 -12.25 -19.80
C HIS A 224 5.95 -12.33 -20.75
N ALA A 225 4.75 -12.03 -20.24
CA ALA A 225 3.52 -12.06 -21.03
C ALA A 225 3.53 -11.02 -22.18
N SER A 226 4.20 -9.88 -22.01
CA SER A 226 4.34 -8.87 -23.04
C SER A 226 5.12 -9.32 -24.27
N ASN A 227 5.83 -10.44 -24.22
CA ASN A 227 6.51 -11.03 -25.36
C ASN A 227 5.53 -11.69 -26.35
N ASP A 228 4.31 -11.98 -25.95
CA ASP A 228 3.26 -12.46 -26.86
C ASP A 228 2.57 -11.29 -27.55
N ASP A 229 2.56 -11.29 -28.90
CA ASP A 229 2.03 -10.18 -29.68
C ASP A 229 0.52 -10.00 -29.56
N GLY A 230 -0.19 -11.02 -29.14
CA GLY A 230 -1.63 -10.97 -28.94
C GLY A 230 -2.07 -10.47 -27.58
N ILE A 231 -1.21 -10.46 -26.57
CA ILE A 231 -1.55 -9.92 -25.22
C ILE A 231 -1.36 -8.42 -25.24
N VAL A 232 -2.41 -7.65 -24.89
CA VAL A 232 -2.41 -6.18 -24.98
C VAL A 232 -2.53 -5.47 -23.64
N ARG A 233 -3.13 -6.10 -22.63
CA ARG A 233 -3.26 -5.52 -21.28
C ARG A 233 -3.32 -6.61 -20.22
N ILE A 234 -2.75 -6.34 -19.07
CA ILE A 234 -2.85 -7.18 -17.87
C ILE A 234 -3.25 -6.32 -16.70
N GLN A 235 -4.26 -6.78 -15.94
CA GLN A 235 -4.75 -6.12 -14.75
C GLN A 235 -4.96 -7.15 -13.63
N THR A 236 -4.54 -6.82 -12.40
CA THR A 236 -4.97 -7.52 -11.20
C THR A 236 -6.12 -6.77 -10.55
N SER A 237 -7.09 -7.46 -9.98
CA SER A 237 -8.19 -6.83 -9.24
C SER A 237 -8.67 -7.71 -8.10
N PHE A 238 -9.33 -7.07 -7.12
CA PHE A 238 -9.94 -7.73 -5.98
C PHE A 238 -11.44 -7.72 -6.15
N THR A 239 -12.07 -8.86 -5.91
CA THR A 239 -13.52 -9.07 -6.05
C THR A 239 -14.05 -9.81 -4.83
N ASP A 240 -15.37 -9.89 -4.67
CA ASP A 240 -16.00 -10.69 -3.62
C ASP A 240 -15.60 -12.17 -3.65
N SER A 241 -15.28 -12.69 -4.85
CA SER A 241 -14.84 -14.07 -5.05
C SER A 241 -13.33 -14.28 -4.86
N GLY A 242 -12.58 -13.21 -4.58
CA GLY A 242 -11.13 -13.23 -4.37
C GLY A 242 -10.34 -12.39 -5.35
N THR A 243 -9.05 -12.64 -5.42
CA THR A 243 -8.14 -11.93 -6.33
C THR A 243 -8.13 -12.59 -7.70
N VAL A 244 -8.21 -11.76 -8.74
CA VAL A 244 -8.21 -12.21 -10.13
C VAL A 244 -7.16 -11.48 -10.96
N ILE A 245 -6.70 -12.12 -12.02
CA ILE A 245 -5.95 -11.49 -13.11
C ILE A 245 -6.81 -11.48 -14.37
N LYS A 246 -6.88 -10.32 -15.04
CA LYS A 246 -7.55 -10.11 -16.31
C LYS A 246 -6.51 -9.88 -17.39
N ILE A 247 -6.61 -10.61 -18.47
CA ILE A 247 -5.70 -10.53 -19.60
C ILE A 247 -6.53 -10.22 -20.85
N TRP A 248 -6.33 -9.01 -21.39
CA TRP A 248 -6.91 -8.63 -22.66
C TRP A 248 -6.01 -9.10 -23.78
N PHE A 249 -6.59 -9.75 -24.78
CA PHE A 249 -5.86 -10.29 -25.91
C PHE A 249 -6.64 -10.21 -27.21
N VAL A 250 -5.92 -10.19 -28.33
CA VAL A 250 -6.49 -10.13 -29.68
C VAL A 250 -6.67 -11.54 -30.21
N SER A 251 -7.92 -11.89 -30.49
CA SER A 251 -8.25 -13.19 -31.13
C SER A 251 -7.60 -13.27 -32.51
N GLY A 252 -6.99 -14.41 -32.81
CA GLY A 252 -6.22 -14.62 -34.08
C GLY A 252 -4.73 -14.33 -33.95
N LEU A 253 -4.26 -13.62 -32.93
CA LEU A 253 -2.83 -13.48 -32.61
C LEU A 253 -2.41 -14.39 -31.45
N THR A 254 -3.29 -14.58 -30.47
CA THR A 254 -3.08 -15.53 -29.40
C THR A 254 -4.38 -16.21 -28.99
N THR A 255 -4.30 -17.26 -28.20
CA THR A 255 -5.45 -18.03 -27.68
C THR A 255 -5.33 -18.21 -26.18
N VAL A 256 -6.43 -18.62 -25.53
CA VAL A 256 -6.45 -18.94 -24.10
C VAL A 256 -5.44 -20.05 -23.76
N GLU A 257 -5.32 -21.08 -24.60
CA GLU A 257 -4.37 -22.18 -24.42
C GLU A 257 -2.93 -21.66 -24.44
N LYS A 258 -2.61 -20.72 -25.33
CA LYS A 258 -1.29 -20.11 -25.41
C LYS A 258 -1.02 -19.23 -24.20
N ILE A 259 -2.01 -18.44 -23.76
CA ILE A 259 -1.92 -17.65 -22.51
C ILE A 259 -1.67 -18.57 -21.32
N ASN A 260 -2.40 -19.67 -21.22
CA ASN A 260 -2.19 -20.66 -20.17
C ASN A 260 -0.78 -21.26 -20.18
N SER A 261 -0.22 -21.52 -21.36
CA SER A 261 1.16 -21.97 -21.50
C SER A 261 2.18 -20.93 -21.03
N ILE A 262 1.91 -19.65 -21.31
CA ILE A 262 2.74 -18.52 -20.85
C ILE A 262 2.69 -18.44 -19.32
N LEU A 263 1.51 -18.53 -18.71
CA LEU A 263 1.34 -18.44 -17.25
C LEU A 263 1.95 -19.64 -16.51
N LYS A 264 1.90 -20.84 -17.10
CA LYS A 264 2.45 -22.09 -16.53
C LYS A 264 3.94 -22.32 -16.79
N THR A 265 4.61 -21.41 -17.51
CA THR A 265 6.05 -21.60 -17.77
C THR A 265 6.83 -21.75 -16.48
N GLN A 266 7.90 -22.53 -16.48
CA GLN A 266 8.78 -22.68 -15.31
C GLN A 266 9.65 -21.43 -15.07
N GLU A 267 9.97 -20.69 -16.14
CA GLU A 267 10.81 -19.50 -16.09
C GLU A 267 10.22 -18.38 -16.92
N PHE A 268 10.19 -17.20 -16.37
CA PHE A 268 9.89 -15.98 -17.10
C PHE A 268 11.11 -15.49 -17.87
N THR A 269 10.90 -15.11 -19.12
CA THR A 269 11.88 -14.39 -19.94
C THR A 269 11.63 -12.89 -19.77
N VAL A 270 12.60 -12.18 -19.23
CA VAL A 270 12.49 -10.75 -18.89
C VAL A 270 13.45 -9.96 -19.77
N ASN A 271 12.92 -9.03 -20.55
CA ASN A 271 13.69 -8.13 -21.38
C ASN A 271 13.95 -6.82 -20.62
N TYR A 272 15.21 -6.40 -20.55
CA TYR A 272 15.62 -5.15 -19.92
C TYR A 272 15.84 -4.04 -20.95
N PRO A 273 15.75 -2.76 -20.56
CA PRO A 273 15.97 -1.63 -21.47
C PRO A 273 17.36 -1.62 -22.13
N ASP A 274 18.36 -2.20 -21.49
CA ASP A 274 19.72 -2.38 -22.04
C ASP A 274 19.83 -3.53 -23.06
N LYS A 275 18.70 -4.09 -23.49
CA LYS A 275 18.57 -5.26 -24.37
C LYS A 275 19.08 -6.59 -23.77
N SER A 276 19.46 -6.63 -22.52
CA SER A 276 19.76 -7.89 -21.85
C SER A 276 18.50 -8.69 -21.62
N VAL A 277 18.63 -10.02 -21.66
CA VAL A 277 17.52 -10.96 -21.41
C VAL A 277 17.91 -11.83 -20.23
N LYS A 278 17.02 -11.92 -19.25
CA LYS A 278 17.21 -12.79 -18.08
C LYS A 278 16.08 -13.78 -17.96
N LYS A 279 16.40 -14.96 -17.43
CA LYS A 279 15.44 -15.95 -17.02
C LYS A 279 15.27 -15.88 -15.51
N VAL A 280 14.00 -15.85 -15.07
CA VAL A 280 13.62 -15.77 -13.67
C VAL A 280 12.62 -16.89 -13.38
N LYS A 281 12.86 -17.66 -12.33
CA LYS A 281 11.94 -18.73 -11.95
C LYS A 281 10.54 -18.18 -11.71
N ASN A 282 9.53 -18.82 -12.30
CA ASN A 282 8.13 -18.51 -12.04
C ASN A 282 7.74 -19.00 -10.64
N PRO A 283 7.37 -18.10 -9.71
CA PRO A 283 6.94 -18.48 -8.38
C PRO A 283 5.43 -18.74 -8.27
N PHE A 284 4.65 -18.43 -9.33
CA PHE A 284 3.20 -18.50 -9.32
C PHE A 284 2.70 -19.91 -9.66
N ASN A 285 1.55 -20.27 -9.09
CA ASN A 285 0.88 -21.52 -9.37
C ASN A 285 -0.56 -21.27 -9.84
N PHE A 286 -0.71 -21.06 -11.14
CA PHE A 286 -2.03 -20.85 -11.74
C PHE A 286 -2.82 -22.17 -11.81
N ALA A 287 -4.00 -22.20 -11.21
CA ALA A 287 -4.93 -23.31 -11.27
C ALA A 287 -5.74 -23.30 -12.58
N ILE A 288 -5.10 -23.70 -13.68
CA ILE A 288 -5.67 -23.67 -15.06
C ILE A 288 -5.32 -24.95 -15.83
#